data_233417f4cd80c15ea2ba72f43827d287
#
_entry.id   233417f4cd80c15ea2ba72f43827d287
#
_cell.length_a   1.000
_cell.length_b   1.000
_cell.length_c   1.000
_cell.angle_alpha   90.00
_cell.angle_beta   90.00
_cell.angle_gamma   90.00
#
_symmetry.space_group_name_H-M   'P 1'
#
loop_
_entity.id
_entity.type
_entity.pdbx_description
1 polymer ?
#
loop_
_entity_poly.entity_id
_entity_poly.type
_entity_poly.pdbx_seq_one_letter_code
_entity_poly.pdbx_strand_id
1 'polypeptide(L)'
;DLLLPASVVNYVEEDIEYNSLLKHDAPHASVEAVRRAVAPVLGARLLEGGKASPAKLAFLHAVLEVEWRRAAAGRPSMMLFYFAHHGVPRSSLVAPLQAIADRVFATFLVHVSQRAEAHAVGPYVYDELRNLLVGACHRDATVRQNAHAYLERLVSAFPELFARADMVVTMLELLTLLARSCDGEVDDAYMPQYLFSSALASVTLELTDAYAVRKDILAQLYATVRNTLTRVQSEMPQELSHVLLRYLRHADAAHGADTDGLGKTVAMDFARGLPPQDPATLSPVRHDASGLLTRDLVAQSAYAGEVGTVPSAARRDALLAELDTMLSAAERGEHGAVSSESLRAAVYRAAACIVATPHLDFDLVHYVVAVPMALCTKSALVLAAQAWSWVMAARPDAETAVVGEISSGWTRTVHARQGIYSPALVARDALLRKTDMSSFDRAAVADEAARADTLFTGHLVVLQLLSDRLQASRSSNAALVTQ
;
A
#
# COMPACT_ATOMS: atom_id res chain seq x y z
N ASP A 1 -33.03 -2.18 -11.28
CA ASP A 1 -32.22 -2.73 -12.38
C ASP A 1 -32.43 -2.04 -13.71
N LEU A 2 -33.12 -1.02 -13.76
CA LEU A 2 -33.28 -0.19 -14.95
C LEU A 2 -32.34 0.97 -14.90
N LEU A 3 -31.32 0.66 -15.17
CA LEU A 3 -30.21 1.31 -15.56
C LEU A 3 -30.39 2.06 -16.82
N LEU A 4 -29.95 3.24 -16.84
CA LEU A 4 -29.62 3.89 -18.07
C LEU A 4 -28.72 2.95 -18.83
N PRO A 5 -29.11 2.49 -20.01
CA PRO A 5 -28.22 1.66 -20.79
C PRO A 5 -26.89 2.38 -20.95
N ALA A 6 -25.81 1.66 -20.86
CA ALA A 6 -24.47 2.22 -21.05
C ALA A 6 -24.36 3.02 -22.36
N SER A 7 -25.15 2.66 -23.36
CA SER A 7 -25.28 3.39 -24.62
C SER A 7 -25.75 4.84 -24.48
N VAL A 8 -26.59 5.13 -23.48
CA VAL A 8 -27.05 6.52 -23.25
C VAL A 8 -25.94 7.39 -22.68
N VAL A 9 -25.05 6.80 -21.91
CA VAL A 9 -23.87 7.48 -21.36
C VAL A 9 -22.79 7.67 -22.44
N ASN A 10 -22.70 6.75 -23.39
CA ASN A 10 -21.70 6.75 -24.45
C ASN A 10 -21.95 7.81 -25.55
N TYR A 11 -23.17 8.30 -25.69
CA TYR A 11 -23.57 9.17 -26.80
C TYR A 11 -24.21 10.47 -26.32
N VAL A 12 -23.47 11.22 -25.53
CA VAL A 12 -23.99 12.28 -24.64
C VAL A 12 -24.65 13.45 -25.38
N GLU A 13 -24.20 13.81 -26.54
CA GLU A 13 -24.82 14.93 -27.27
C GLU A 13 -25.43 14.54 -28.61
N GLU A 14 -24.68 13.85 -29.46
CA GLU A 14 -25.13 13.55 -30.81
C GLU A 14 -26.13 12.39 -30.87
N ASP A 15 -25.86 11.28 -30.17
CA ASP A 15 -26.72 10.11 -30.28
C ASP A 15 -28.01 10.21 -29.45
N ILE A 16 -27.98 10.93 -28.31
CA ILE A 16 -29.21 11.26 -27.61
C ILE A 16 -30.10 12.16 -28.46
N GLU A 17 -29.53 13.11 -29.18
CA GLU A 17 -30.28 13.96 -30.08
C GLU A 17 -30.76 13.21 -31.33
N TYR A 18 -29.97 12.30 -31.89
CA TYR A 18 -30.35 11.54 -33.10
C TYR A 18 -31.31 10.41 -32.84
N ASN A 19 -31.13 9.66 -31.77
CA ASN A 19 -31.87 8.43 -31.49
C ASN A 19 -33.04 8.61 -30.51
N SER A 20 -33.21 9.78 -29.95
CA SER A 20 -34.27 10.02 -28.98
C SER A 20 -35.63 10.25 -29.67
N LEU A 21 -36.60 9.38 -29.38
CA LEU A 21 -37.99 9.57 -29.73
C LEU A 21 -38.54 10.90 -29.20
N LEU A 22 -37.95 11.47 -28.16
CA LEU A 22 -38.33 12.75 -27.57
C LEU A 22 -38.01 13.95 -28.47
N LYS A 23 -37.13 13.78 -29.48
CA LYS A 23 -36.77 14.86 -30.39
C LYS A 23 -37.91 15.26 -31.30
N HIS A 24 -38.76 14.31 -31.71
CA HIS A 24 -39.76 14.51 -32.73
C HIS A 24 -41.20 14.54 -32.22
N ASP A 25 -41.51 13.81 -31.14
CA ASP A 25 -42.90 13.55 -30.74
C ASP A 25 -43.23 13.87 -29.27
N ALA A 26 -42.30 14.48 -28.52
CA ALA A 26 -42.58 14.84 -27.12
C ALA A 26 -43.55 16.01 -27.06
N PRO A 27 -44.79 15.84 -26.57
CA PRO A 27 -45.70 16.96 -26.39
C PRO A 27 -45.07 17.98 -25.43
N HIS A 28 -45.22 19.27 -25.72
CA HIS A 28 -44.73 20.38 -24.89
C HIS A 28 -45.03 20.22 -23.40
N ALA A 29 -46.20 19.66 -23.08
CA ALA A 29 -46.63 19.40 -21.72
C ALA A 29 -45.73 18.39 -20.98
N SER A 30 -45.20 17.36 -21.65
CA SER A 30 -44.31 16.37 -21.04
C SER A 30 -42.91 16.94 -20.83
N VAL A 31 -42.39 17.74 -21.74
CA VAL A 31 -41.11 18.43 -21.62
C VAL A 31 -41.16 19.42 -20.45
N GLU A 32 -42.24 20.15 -20.31
CA GLU A 32 -42.45 21.12 -19.24
C GLU A 32 -42.61 20.43 -17.87
N ALA A 33 -43.23 19.24 -17.84
CA ALA A 33 -43.30 18.41 -16.62
C ALA A 33 -41.89 17.93 -16.19
N VAL A 34 -41.08 17.45 -17.13
CA VAL A 34 -39.68 17.07 -16.87
C VAL A 34 -38.86 18.26 -16.42
N ARG A 35 -38.97 19.42 -17.07
CA ARG A 35 -38.32 20.65 -16.67
C ARG A 35 -38.66 21.03 -15.23
N ARG A 36 -39.94 21.00 -14.86
CA ARG A 36 -40.40 21.26 -13.48
C ARG A 36 -39.81 20.26 -12.46
N ALA A 37 -39.69 19.02 -12.85
CA ALA A 37 -39.11 17.98 -11.97
C ALA A 37 -37.62 18.22 -11.68
N VAL A 38 -36.84 18.65 -12.66
CA VAL A 38 -35.38 18.87 -12.47
C VAL A 38 -35.06 20.28 -11.98
N ALA A 39 -35.97 21.26 -12.12
CA ALA A 39 -35.75 22.66 -11.75
C ALA A 39 -35.30 22.87 -10.29
N PRO A 40 -35.80 22.16 -9.28
CA PRO A 40 -35.38 22.31 -7.89
C PRO A 40 -33.92 21.92 -7.64
N VAL A 41 -33.36 21.04 -8.48
CA VAL A 41 -31.97 20.55 -8.37
C VAL A 41 -31.04 21.38 -9.21
N LEU A 42 -31.42 21.66 -10.45
CA LEU A 42 -30.55 22.36 -11.40
C LEU A 42 -30.52 23.88 -11.20
N GLY A 43 -31.56 24.43 -10.58
CA GLY A 43 -31.72 25.87 -10.45
C GLY A 43 -32.12 26.56 -11.75
N ALA A 44 -32.77 27.73 -11.64
CA ALA A 44 -33.28 28.50 -12.79
C ALA A 44 -32.19 28.85 -13.79
N ARG A 45 -30.98 29.23 -13.32
CA ARG A 45 -29.89 29.69 -14.19
C ARG A 45 -29.39 28.64 -15.18
N LEU A 46 -29.39 27.33 -14.78
CA LEU A 46 -28.97 26.25 -15.68
C LEU A 46 -30.06 25.88 -16.69
N LEU A 47 -31.30 26.22 -16.40
CA LEU A 47 -32.47 25.98 -17.25
C LEU A 47 -32.82 27.18 -18.16
N GLU A 48 -32.51 28.42 -17.74
CA GLU A 48 -32.83 29.67 -18.44
C GLU A 48 -31.95 29.92 -19.69
N GLY A 49 -30.83 29.20 -19.83
CA GLY A 49 -29.96 29.31 -21.01
C GLY A 49 -30.60 28.91 -22.35
N GLY A 50 -31.89 28.54 -22.36
CA GLY A 50 -32.73 28.36 -23.57
C GLY A 50 -32.32 27.25 -24.54
N LYS A 51 -31.23 26.52 -24.26
CA LYS A 51 -30.58 25.58 -25.17
C LYS A 51 -30.62 24.10 -24.73
N ALA A 52 -31.30 23.78 -23.63
CA ALA A 52 -31.45 22.40 -23.24
C ALA A 52 -32.44 21.69 -24.14
N SER A 53 -31.98 20.80 -25.01
CA SER A 53 -32.87 19.97 -25.81
C SER A 53 -33.78 19.09 -24.93
N PRO A 54 -34.95 18.70 -25.39
CA PRO A 54 -35.83 17.77 -24.66
C PRO A 54 -35.10 16.47 -24.26
N ALA A 55 -34.21 15.98 -25.12
CA ALA A 55 -33.43 14.80 -24.87
C ALA A 55 -32.44 14.99 -23.69
N LYS A 56 -31.76 16.14 -23.60
CA LYS A 56 -30.88 16.47 -22.46
C LYS A 56 -31.65 16.54 -21.15
N LEU A 57 -32.86 17.16 -21.17
CA LEU A 57 -33.70 17.22 -19.98
C LEU A 57 -34.19 15.84 -19.55
N ALA A 58 -34.60 15.00 -20.49
CA ALA A 58 -35.03 13.63 -20.21
C ALA A 58 -33.85 12.79 -19.61
N PHE A 59 -32.64 12.93 -20.17
CA PHE A 59 -31.45 12.29 -19.65
C PHE A 59 -31.15 12.73 -18.21
N LEU A 60 -31.08 14.03 -17.95
CA LEU A 60 -30.81 14.55 -16.60
C LEU A 60 -31.87 14.13 -15.58
N HIS A 61 -33.14 14.10 -15.99
CA HIS A 61 -34.20 13.61 -15.14
C HIS A 61 -34.07 12.13 -14.82
N ALA A 62 -33.73 11.31 -15.82
CA ALA A 62 -33.52 9.88 -15.62
C ALA A 62 -32.33 9.61 -14.70
N VAL A 63 -31.21 10.33 -14.89
CA VAL A 63 -30.05 10.24 -13.99
C VAL A 63 -30.43 10.62 -12.56
N LEU A 64 -31.12 11.76 -12.38
CA LEU A 64 -31.57 12.21 -11.06
C LEU A 64 -32.44 11.16 -10.37
N GLU A 65 -33.46 10.63 -11.04
CA GLU A 65 -34.40 9.65 -10.49
C GLU A 65 -33.72 8.33 -10.11
N VAL A 66 -32.84 7.81 -10.98
CA VAL A 66 -32.17 6.54 -10.74
C VAL A 66 -31.20 6.69 -9.59
N GLU A 67 -30.35 7.70 -9.62
CA GLU A 67 -29.29 7.87 -8.61
C GLU A 67 -29.87 8.33 -7.26
N TRP A 68 -30.92 9.15 -7.26
CA TRP A 68 -31.64 9.49 -6.04
C TRP A 68 -32.23 8.25 -5.35
N ARG A 69 -32.84 7.34 -6.12
CA ARG A 69 -33.39 6.08 -5.59
C ARG A 69 -32.29 5.16 -5.07
N ARG A 70 -31.14 5.12 -5.74
CA ARG A 70 -29.98 4.38 -5.25
C ARG A 70 -29.50 4.94 -3.90
N ALA A 71 -29.30 6.24 -3.82
CA ALA A 71 -28.87 6.92 -2.60
C ALA A 71 -29.87 6.73 -1.44
N ALA A 72 -31.17 6.86 -1.71
CA ALA A 72 -32.22 6.63 -0.72
C ALA A 72 -32.27 5.18 -0.22
N ALA A 73 -31.86 4.22 -1.04
CA ALA A 73 -31.72 2.81 -0.67
C ALA A 73 -30.33 2.47 -0.07
N GLY A 74 -29.44 3.45 0.09
CA GLY A 74 -28.07 3.28 0.56
C GLY A 74 -27.18 2.48 -0.40
N ARG A 75 -27.55 2.38 -1.68
CA ARG A 75 -26.75 1.69 -2.70
C ARG A 75 -25.68 2.60 -3.27
N PRO A 76 -24.53 2.04 -3.73
CA PRO A 76 -23.47 2.82 -4.36
C PRO A 76 -23.98 3.64 -5.55
N SER A 77 -23.51 4.90 -5.61
CA SER A 77 -23.81 5.81 -6.70
C SER A 77 -22.96 5.52 -7.92
N MET A 78 -23.52 5.77 -9.10
CA MET A 78 -22.79 5.71 -10.37
C MET A 78 -22.36 7.10 -10.86
N MET A 79 -22.53 8.14 -10.04
CA MET A 79 -22.26 9.53 -10.48
C MET A 79 -20.83 9.74 -10.96
N LEU A 80 -19.82 9.11 -10.32
CA LEU A 80 -18.43 9.21 -10.76
C LEU A 80 -18.21 8.63 -12.16
N PHE A 81 -18.96 7.60 -12.57
CA PHE A 81 -18.87 7.02 -13.91
C PHE A 81 -19.42 7.96 -15.00
N TYR A 82 -20.45 8.75 -14.68
CA TYR A 82 -20.92 9.77 -15.62
C TYR A 82 -19.84 10.83 -15.88
N PHE A 83 -19.15 11.29 -14.83
CA PHE A 83 -18.05 12.24 -14.99
C PHE A 83 -16.83 11.63 -15.70
N ALA A 84 -16.58 10.34 -15.51
CA ALA A 84 -15.48 9.62 -16.16
C ALA A 84 -15.67 9.48 -17.69
N HIS A 85 -16.87 9.65 -18.18
CA HIS A 85 -17.18 9.50 -19.61
C HIS A 85 -16.56 10.62 -20.44
N HIS A 86 -15.79 10.26 -21.47
CA HIS A 86 -14.98 11.18 -22.27
C HIS A 86 -15.77 12.34 -22.95
N GLY A 87 -17.04 12.15 -23.22
CA GLY A 87 -17.92 13.17 -23.82
C GLY A 87 -18.39 14.23 -22.82
N VAL A 88 -18.50 13.90 -21.53
CA VAL A 88 -19.05 14.80 -20.51
C VAL A 88 -18.17 16.04 -20.26
N PRO A 89 -16.84 15.95 -20.10
CA PRO A 89 -16.01 17.11 -19.84
C PRO A 89 -16.05 18.18 -20.94
N ARG A 90 -16.42 17.80 -22.16
CA ARG A 90 -16.53 18.68 -23.33
C ARG A 90 -17.95 19.17 -23.58
N SER A 91 -18.91 18.72 -22.79
CA SER A 91 -20.34 19.01 -22.98
C SER A 91 -20.83 20.06 -22.00
N SER A 92 -22.01 20.62 -22.28
CA SER A 92 -22.73 21.50 -21.36
C SER A 92 -23.37 20.76 -20.18
N LEU A 93 -23.15 19.45 -20.04
CA LEU A 93 -23.74 18.60 -19.00
C LEU A 93 -22.98 18.58 -17.68
N VAL A 94 -21.72 19.06 -17.64
CA VAL A 94 -20.89 19.02 -16.42
C VAL A 94 -21.58 19.69 -15.24
N ALA A 95 -22.02 20.95 -15.40
CA ALA A 95 -22.65 21.70 -14.30
C ALA A 95 -24.01 21.11 -13.86
N PRO A 96 -24.90 20.70 -14.77
CA PRO A 96 -26.12 19.97 -14.40
C PRO A 96 -25.86 18.65 -13.67
N LEU A 97 -24.94 17.83 -14.16
CA LEU A 97 -24.56 16.58 -13.51
C LEU A 97 -23.95 16.82 -12.13
N GLN A 98 -23.17 17.90 -11.96
CA GLN A 98 -22.63 18.28 -10.66
C GLN A 98 -23.75 18.59 -9.66
N ALA A 99 -24.74 19.38 -10.05
CA ALA A 99 -25.88 19.70 -9.20
C ALA A 99 -26.68 18.43 -8.81
N ILE A 100 -26.83 17.49 -9.74
CA ILE A 100 -27.45 16.19 -9.47
C ILE A 100 -26.61 15.39 -8.49
N ALA A 101 -25.28 15.30 -8.71
CA ALA A 101 -24.37 14.56 -7.85
C ALA A 101 -24.39 15.09 -6.41
N ASP A 102 -24.39 16.41 -6.23
CA ASP A 102 -24.49 17.04 -4.91
C ASP A 102 -25.81 16.72 -4.22
N ARG A 103 -26.90 16.68 -4.95
CA ARG A 103 -28.23 16.29 -4.42
C ARG A 103 -28.31 14.83 -4.04
N VAL A 104 -27.79 13.96 -4.91
CA VAL A 104 -27.72 12.50 -4.67
C VAL A 104 -26.86 12.20 -3.45
N PHE A 105 -25.69 12.84 -3.36
CA PHE A 105 -24.80 12.69 -2.24
C PHE A 105 -25.40 13.21 -0.92
N ALA A 106 -26.13 14.34 -0.95
CA ALA A 106 -26.87 14.83 0.22
C ALA A 106 -27.92 13.82 0.69
N THR A 107 -28.62 13.16 -0.23
CA THR A 107 -29.59 12.09 0.09
C THR A 107 -28.89 10.88 0.70
N PHE A 108 -27.73 10.50 0.16
CA PHE A 108 -26.90 9.43 0.72
C PHE A 108 -26.44 9.74 2.14
N LEU A 109 -26.00 10.97 2.42
CA LEU A 109 -25.61 11.39 3.78
C LEU A 109 -26.76 11.27 4.78
N VAL A 110 -27.98 11.65 4.38
CA VAL A 110 -29.18 11.49 5.23
C VAL A 110 -29.44 10.01 5.51
N HIS A 111 -29.31 9.15 4.50
CA HIS A 111 -29.46 7.71 4.68
C HIS A 111 -28.39 7.15 5.64
N VAL A 112 -27.12 7.55 5.50
CA VAL A 112 -26.03 7.13 6.39
C VAL A 112 -26.29 7.59 7.82
N SER A 113 -26.70 8.85 8.04
CA SER A 113 -27.05 9.38 9.36
C SER A 113 -28.11 8.53 10.06
N GLN A 114 -29.21 8.26 9.38
CA GLN A 114 -30.30 7.44 9.92
C GLN A 114 -29.86 6.02 10.28
N ARG A 115 -28.95 5.44 9.49
CA ARG A 115 -28.40 4.09 9.73
C ARG A 115 -27.34 4.07 10.81
N ALA A 116 -26.51 5.11 10.90
CA ALA A 116 -25.52 5.23 11.96
C ALA A 116 -26.19 5.37 13.34
N GLU A 117 -27.24 6.20 13.45
CA GLU A 117 -28.05 6.31 14.66
C GLU A 117 -28.68 4.98 15.09
N ALA A 118 -29.08 4.15 14.12
CA ALA A 118 -29.61 2.82 14.35
C ALA A 118 -28.55 1.72 14.56
N HIS A 119 -27.26 2.05 14.54
CA HIS A 119 -26.12 1.10 14.55
C HIS A 119 -26.24 0.00 13.48
N ALA A 120 -26.87 0.29 12.35
CA ALA A 120 -27.22 -0.67 11.30
C ALA A 120 -26.67 -0.25 9.92
N VAL A 121 -25.41 0.24 9.86
CA VAL A 121 -24.78 0.62 8.60
C VAL A 121 -24.58 -0.61 7.72
N GLY A 122 -25.24 -0.61 6.56
CA GLY A 122 -25.22 -1.73 5.63
C GLY A 122 -23.91 -1.81 4.82
N PRO A 123 -23.61 -2.97 4.20
CA PRO A 123 -22.39 -3.17 3.42
C PRO A 123 -22.27 -2.21 2.23
N TYR A 124 -23.36 -1.83 1.60
CA TYR A 124 -23.36 -0.93 0.44
C TYR A 124 -22.82 0.48 0.72
N VAL A 125 -22.89 0.93 1.98
CA VAL A 125 -22.27 2.21 2.39
C VAL A 125 -20.76 2.12 2.23
N TYR A 126 -20.16 1.00 2.62
CA TYR A 126 -18.73 0.78 2.47
C TYR A 126 -18.30 0.59 1.01
N ASP A 127 -19.17 0.04 0.16
CA ASP A 127 -18.94 -0.02 -1.27
C ASP A 127 -18.89 1.39 -1.89
N GLU A 128 -19.77 2.30 -1.45
CA GLU A 128 -19.71 3.71 -1.88
C GLU A 128 -18.43 4.40 -1.40
N LEU A 129 -18.04 4.23 -0.13
CA LEU A 129 -16.79 4.78 0.38
C LEU A 129 -15.57 4.28 -0.42
N ARG A 130 -15.57 2.99 -0.75
CA ARG A 130 -14.52 2.39 -1.56
C ARG A 130 -14.49 2.96 -2.97
N ASN A 131 -15.65 3.14 -3.61
CA ASN A 131 -15.76 3.76 -4.92
C ASN A 131 -15.23 5.20 -4.91
N LEU A 132 -15.52 5.97 -3.84
CA LEU A 132 -14.99 7.31 -3.67
C LEU A 132 -13.46 7.30 -3.47
N LEU A 133 -12.92 6.38 -2.69
CA LEU A 133 -11.47 6.23 -2.51
C LEU A 133 -10.76 5.89 -3.83
N VAL A 134 -11.31 4.97 -4.60
CA VAL A 134 -10.78 4.62 -5.94
C VAL A 134 -10.96 5.80 -6.90
N GLY A 135 -12.10 6.48 -6.86
CA GLY A 135 -12.39 7.68 -7.65
C GLY A 135 -11.42 8.84 -7.36
N ALA A 136 -10.92 8.94 -6.13
CA ALA A 136 -9.89 9.92 -5.76
C ALA A 136 -8.54 9.66 -6.45
N CYS A 137 -8.33 8.45 -6.99
CA CYS A 137 -7.16 8.07 -7.76
C CYS A 137 -7.38 8.14 -9.29
N HIS A 138 -8.57 8.56 -9.74
CA HIS A 138 -8.94 8.50 -11.15
C HIS A 138 -8.12 9.46 -12.01
N ARG A 139 -7.86 9.09 -13.27
CA ARG A 139 -7.11 9.91 -14.25
C ARG A 139 -7.76 11.25 -14.57
N ASP A 140 -9.10 11.32 -14.56
CA ASP A 140 -9.86 12.56 -14.83
C ASP A 140 -9.91 13.43 -13.57
N ALA A 141 -9.56 14.73 -13.74
CA ALA A 141 -9.51 15.67 -12.64
C ALA A 141 -10.90 15.95 -12.01
N THR A 142 -11.95 15.98 -12.82
CA THR A 142 -13.32 16.23 -12.35
C THR A 142 -13.79 15.10 -11.43
N VAL A 143 -13.50 13.85 -11.81
CA VAL A 143 -13.81 12.68 -10.99
C VAL A 143 -13.07 12.75 -9.65
N ARG A 144 -11.75 13.06 -9.68
CA ARG A 144 -10.96 13.20 -8.45
C ARG A 144 -11.48 14.28 -7.52
N GLN A 145 -11.75 15.48 -8.07
CA GLN A 145 -12.23 16.62 -7.28
C GLN A 145 -13.55 16.29 -6.57
N ASN A 146 -14.49 15.68 -7.28
CA ASN A 146 -15.76 15.26 -6.70
C ASN A 146 -15.57 14.17 -5.64
N ALA A 147 -14.74 13.17 -5.91
CA ALA A 147 -14.45 12.11 -4.96
C ALA A 147 -13.82 12.66 -3.67
N HIS A 148 -12.82 13.54 -3.77
CA HIS A 148 -12.21 14.19 -2.61
C HIS A 148 -13.21 15.06 -1.82
N ALA A 149 -14.02 15.86 -2.50
CA ALA A 149 -15.03 16.70 -1.84
C ALA A 149 -16.05 15.87 -1.07
N TYR A 150 -16.48 14.74 -1.63
CA TYR A 150 -17.44 13.85 -0.97
C TYR A 150 -16.78 13.06 0.17
N LEU A 151 -15.54 12.60 0.01
CA LEU A 151 -14.79 11.97 1.09
C LEU A 151 -14.58 12.93 2.28
N GLU A 152 -14.21 14.17 2.03
CA GLU A 152 -14.02 15.17 3.08
C GLU A 152 -15.32 15.40 3.89
N ARG A 153 -16.45 15.50 3.21
CA ARG A 153 -17.78 15.62 3.86
C ARG A 153 -18.14 14.39 4.69
N LEU A 154 -17.83 13.17 4.17
CA LEU A 154 -18.08 11.91 4.90
C LEU A 154 -17.16 11.77 6.11
N VAL A 155 -15.88 12.03 5.96
CA VAL A 155 -14.92 12.00 7.08
C VAL A 155 -15.28 13.03 8.15
N SER A 156 -15.80 14.19 7.72
CA SER A 156 -16.23 15.23 8.67
C SER A 156 -17.48 14.86 9.45
N ALA A 157 -18.40 14.11 8.85
CA ALA A 157 -19.67 13.75 9.45
C ALA A 157 -19.63 12.38 10.16
N PHE A 158 -18.86 11.42 9.64
CA PHE A 158 -18.89 10.02 10.07
C PHE A 158 -17.47 9.41 10.04
N PRO A 159 -16.53 9.88 10.86
CA PRO A 159 -15.15 9.36 10.89
C PRO A 159 -15.09 7.88 11.29
N GLU A 160 -16.04 7.40 12.07
CA GLU A 160 -16.15 6.00 12.51
C GLU A 160 -16.27 5.00 11.35
N LEU A 161 -16.84 5.40 10.22
CA LEU A 161 -16.93 4.55 9.03
C LEU A 161 -15.56 4.21 8.44
N PHE A 162 -14.60 5.10 8.63
CA PHE A 162 -13.23 4.93 8.13
C PHE A 162 -12.32 4.17 9.10
N ALA A 163 -12.74 3.90 10.33
CA ALA A 163 -12.01 3.08 11.29
C ALA A 163 -12.08 1.58 10.95
N ARG A 164 -12.99 1.18 10.09
CA ARG A 164 -13.15 -0.22 9.68
C ARG A 164 -11.92 -0.73 8.92
N ALA A 165 -11.55 -1.99 9.20
CA ALA A 165 -10.31 -2.58 8.70
C ALA A 165 -10.19 -2.56 7.16
N ASP A 166 -11.27 -2.87 6.45
CA ASP A 166 -11.28 -2.86 4.97
C ASP A 166 -11.09 -1.45 4.39
N MET A 167 -11.59 -0.41 5.05
CA MET A 167 -11.39 0.98 4.63
C MET A 167 -9.96 1.44 4.88
N VAL A 168 -9.41 1.19 6.06
CA VAL A 168 -8.02 1.50 6.39
C VAL A 168 -7.06 0.78 5.44
N VAL A 169 -7.27 -0.53 5.21
CA VAL A 169 -6.47 -1.31 4.26
C VAL A 169 -6.57 -0.72 2.85
N THR A 170 -7.78 -0.38 2.40
CA THR A 170 -7.96 0.24 1.07
C THR A 170 -7.18 1.54 0.94
N MET A 171 -7.27 2.45 1.92
CA MET A 171 -6.55 3.72 1.91
C MET A 171 -5.02 3.53 1.84
N LEU A 172 -4.48 2.64 2.66
CA LEU A 172 -3.04 2.37 2.73
C LEU A 172 -2.51 1.67 1.47
N GLU A 173 -3.27 0.73 0.93
CA GLU A 173 -2.90 0.03 -0.31
C GLU A 173 -2.97 0.95 -1.54
N LEU A 174 -3.96 1.84 -1.61
CA LEU A 174 -4.01 2.84 -2.68
C LEU A 174 -2.78 3.77 -2.66
N LEU A 175 -2.31 4.18 -1.47
CA LEU A 175 -1.06 4.93 -1.34
C LEU A 175 0.15 4.11 -1.82
N THR A 176 0.21 2.84 -1.46
CA THR A 176 1.30 1.94 -1.88
C THR A 176 1.31 1.76 -3.40
N LEU A 177 0.14 1.54 -4.03
CA LEU A 177 0.03 1.39 -5.49
C LEU A 177 0.44 2.66 -6.23
N LEU A 178 -0.02 3.82 -5.75
CA LEU A 178 0.35 5.12 -6.36
C LEU A 178 1.84 5.42 -6.18
N ALA A 179 2.42 5.17 -5.01
CA ALA A 179 3.85 5.34 -4.79
C ALA A 179 4.65 4.46 -5.75
N ARG A 180 4.34 3.16 -5.83
CA ARG A 180 4.95 2.22 -6.79
C ARG A 180 4.83 2.68 -8.24
N SER A 181 3.72 3.32 -8.60
CA SER A 181 3.56 3.88 -9.95
C SER A 181 4.48 5.07 -10.24
N CYS A 182 5.07 5.66 -9.20
CA CYS A 182 5.98 6.79 -9.29
C CYS A 182 7.46 6.40 -9.10
N ASP A 183 7.76 5.15 -8.74
CA ASP A 183 9.14 4.71 -8.46
C ASP A 183 9.99 4.53 -9.74
N GLY A 184 9.36 4.39 -10.89
CA GLY A 184 9.98 3.96 -12.14
C GLY A 184 10.06 5.03 -13.24
N GLU A 185 10.24 6.34 -12.93
CA GLU A 185 10.31 7.36 -14.01
C GLU A 185 11.46 7.13 -15.00
N VAL A 186 12.56 6.55 -14.52
CA VAL A 186 13.79 6.35 -15.32
C VAL A 186 13.84 4.98 -16.01
N ASP A 187 13.17 3.99 -15.41
CA ASP A 187 13.18 2.59 -15.86
C ASP A 187 11.91 2.17 -16.60
N ASP A 188 11.02 3.13 -16.93
CA ASP A 188 9.77 2.85 -17.62
C ASP A 188 10.04 2.30 -19.03
N ALA A 189 10.28 1.01 -19.09
CA ALA A 189 10.02 0.25 -20.29
C ALA A 189 8.56 0.47 -20.67
N TYR A 190 8.28 0.77 -21.94
CA TYR A 190 6.94 0.95 -22.46
C TYR A 190 5.93 -0.02 -21.86
N MET A 191 5.08 0.48 -21.00
CA MET A 191 3.95 -0.25 -20.44
C MET A 191 2.69 0.11 -21.21
N PRO A 192 2.08 -0.83 -21.94
CA PRO A 192 0.88 -0.53 -22.74
C PRO A 192 -0.33 -0.16 -21.88
N GLN A 193 -0.34 -0.54 -20.61
CA GLN A 193 -1.37 -0.20 -19.64
C GLN A 193 -0.76 -0.03 -18.25
N TYR A 194 -1.02 1.12 -17.63
CA TYR A 194 -0.61 1.39 -16.24
C TYR A 194 -1.63 0.83 -15.26
N LEU A 195 -1.63 -0.50 -15.11
CA LEU A 195 -2.51 -1.22 -14.20
C LEU A 195 -1.74 -1.66 -12.96
N PHE A 196 -2.18 -1.21 -11.80
CA PHE A 196 -1.63 -1.58 -10.51
C PHE A 196 -2.69 -2.22 -9.64
N SER A 197 -2.43 -3.40 -9.10
CA SER A 197 -3.39 -4.14 -8.28
C SER A 197 -2.84 -4.51 -6.91
N SER A 198 -3.72 -4.48 -5.92
CA SER A 198 -3.46 -5.01 -4.58
C SER A 198 -4.42 -6.15 -4.28
N ALA A 199 -3.85 -7.30 -3.90
CA ALA A 199 -4.62 -8.45 -3.44
C ALA A 199 -5.21 -8.20 -2.05
N LEU A 200 -4.50 -7.46 -1.16
CA LEU A 200 -4.96 -7.15 0.19
C LEU A 200 -6.24 -6.30 0.18
N ALA A 201 -6.27 -5.25 -0.64
CA ALA A 201 -7.45 -4.40 -0.77
C ALA A 201 -8.45 -4.91 -1.84
N SER A 202 -8.07 -5.89 -2.65
CA SER A 202 -8.82 -6.34 -3.84
C SER A 202 -9.19 -5.16 -4.74
N VAL A 203 -8.24 -4.26 -5.01
CA VAL A 203 -8.40 -3.06 -5.83
C VAL A 203 -7.43 -3.11 -6.98
N THR A 204 -7.88 -2.64 -8.15
CA THR A 204 -7.04 -2.39 -9.32
C THR A 204 -7.19 -0.93 -9.74
N LEU A 205 -6.08 -0.24 -9.92
CA LEU A 205 -6.01 1.13 -10.42
C LEU A 205 -5.54 1.13 -11.86
N GLU A 206 -6.28 1.82 -12.72
CA GLU A 206 -5.82 2.22 -14.05
C GLU A 206 -5.36 3.68 -14.00
N LEU A 207 -4.06 3.89 -14.14
CA LEU A 207 -3.43 5.20 -14.05
C LEU A 207 -3.05 5.74 -15.43
N THR A 208 -2.77 7.04 -15.48
CA THR A 208 -2.22 7.67 -16.69
C THR A 208 -0.72 7.42 -16.81
N ASP A 209 -0.19 7.44 -18.04
CA ASP A 209 1.24 7.42 -18.35
C ASP A 209 1.97 8.70 -17.91
N ALA A 210 1.25 9.82 -17.75
CA ALA A 210 1.82 11.10 -17.33
C ALA A 210 2.30 11.07 -15.87
N TYR A 211 3.60 10.96 -15.67
CA TYR A 211 4.25 10.91 -14.36
C TYR A 211 3.84 12.08 -13.44
N ALA A 212 3.86 13.31 -13.95
CA ALA A 212 3.48 14.49 -13.16
C ALA A 212 2.06 14.37 -12.60
N VAL A 213 1.12 13.82 -13.38
CA VAL A 213 -0.27 13.61 -12.95
C VAL A 213 -0.33 12.53 -11.87
N ARG A 214 0.40 11.42 -12.01
CA ARG A 214 0.46 10.37 -10.98
C ARG A 214 1.00 10.91 -9.65
N LYS A 215 2.03 11.75 -9.72
CA LYS A 215 2.61 12.42 -8.55
C LYS A 215 1.63 13.37 -7.86
N ASP A 216 0.86 14.14 -8.63
CA ASP A 216 -0.18 15.02 -8.09
C ASP A 216 -1.31 14.20 -7.43
N ILE A 217 -1.72 13.09 -8.05
CA ILE A 217 -2.72 12.18 -7.48
C ILE A 217 -2.22 11.62 -6.15
N LEU A 218 -0.96 11.17 -6.10
CA LEU A 218 -0.34 10.65 -4.88
C LEU A 218 -0.34 11.70 -3.77
N ALA A 219 0.08 12.94 -4.07
CA ALA A 219 0.12 14.02 -3.09
C ALA A 219 -1.27 14.35 -2.53
N GLN A 220 -2.29 14.43 -3.39
CA GLN A 220 -3.67 14.69 -2.98
C GLN A 220 -4.24 13.56 -2.13
N LEU A 221 -4.08 12.30 -2.57
CA LEU A 221 -4.55 11.15 -1.81
C LEU A 221 -3.84 11.03 -0.47
N TYR A 222 -2.53 11.25 -0.43
CA TYR A 222 -1.75 11.23 0.80
C TYR A 222 -2.29 12.23 1.84
N ALA A 223 -2.56 13.47 1.41
CA ALA A 223 -3.15 14.49 2.27
C ALA A 223 -4.53 14.04 2.79
N THR A 224 -5.38 13.52 1.91
CA THR A 224 -6.72 13.03 2.27
C THR A 224 -6.66 11.88 3.26
N VAL A 225 -5.83 10.86 3.00
CA VAL A 225 -5.68 9.69 3.88
C VAL A 225 -5.15 10.12 5.25
N ARG A 226 -4.14 11.00 5.29
CA ARG A 226 -3.61 11.50 6.56
C ARG A 226 -4.65 12.26 7.37
N ASN A 227 -5.38 13.17 6.75
CA ASN A 227 -6.45 13.91 7.41
C ASN A 227 -7.53 12.95 7.95
N THR A 228 -7.91 11.96 7.15
CA THR A 228 -8.87 10.92 7.56
C THR A 228 -8.36 10.14 8.77
N LEU A 229 -7.15 9.59 8.71
CA LEU A 229 -6.57 8.81 9.80
C LEU A 229 -6.35 9.65 11.07
N THR A 230 -5.94 10.91 10.93
CA THR A 230 -5.81 11.84 12.08
C THR A 230 -7.16 12.03 12.78
N ARG A 231 -8.23 12.18 12.01
CA ARG A 231 -9.56 12.36 12.56
C ARG A 231 -10.08 11.08 13.21
N VAL A 232 -9.90 9.94 12.56
CA VAL A 232 -10.23 8.63 13.13
C VAL A 232 -9.42 8.38 14.42
N GLN A 233 -8.13 8.73 14.43
CA GLN A 233 -7.28 8.59 15.61
C GLN A 233 -7.75 9.44 16.79
N SER A 234 -8.29 10.64 16.53
CA SER A 234 -8.81 11.50 17.60
C SER A 234 -10.08 10.95 18.23
N GLU A 235 -10.90 10.21 17.48
CA GLU A 235 -12.19 9.71 17.95
C GLU A 235 -12.14 8.24 18.39
N MET A 236 -11.37 7.41 17.67
CA MET A 236 -11.29 5.96 17.87
C MET A 236 -9.84 5.44 17.87
N PRO A 237 -9.00 5.91 18.82
CA PRO A 237 -7.56 5.62 18.80
C PRO A 237 -7.23 4.14 18.99
N GLN A 238 -8.01 3.41 19.78
CA GLN A 238 -7.76 1.99 20.07
C GLN A 238 -8.10 1.09 18.88
N GLU A 239 -9.25 1.33 18.26
CA GLU A 239 -9.71 0.61 17.08
C GLU A 239 -8.76 0.83 15.91
N LEU A 240 -8.38 2.08 15.65
CA LEU A 240 -7.42 2.40 14.60
C LEU A 240 -6.07 1.73 14.86
N SER A 241 -5.54 1.81 16.07
CA SER A 241 -4.27 1.16 16.43
C SER A 241 -4.31 -0.34 16.18
N HIS A 242 -5.38 -1.01 16.60
CA HIS A 242 -5.57 -2.43 16.34
C HIS A 242 -5.59 -2.79 14.84
N VAL A 243 -6.31 -2.00 14.06
CA VAL A 243 -6.41 -2.19 12.61
C VAL A 243 -5.06 -1.95 11.92
N LEU A 244 -4.34 -0.89 12.30
CA LEU A 244 -3.03 -0.59 11.74
C LEU A 244 -2.00 -1.69 12.04
N LEU A 245 -1.94 -2.19 13.28
CA LEU A 245 -1.06 -3.29 13.64
C LEU A 245 -1.41 -4.58 12.88
N ARG A 246 -2.69 -4.84 12.68
CA ARG A 246 -3.15 -5.96 11.86
C ARG A 246 -2.74 -5.80 10.40
N TYR A 247 -2.89 -4.59 9.83
CA TYR A 247 -2.46 -4.30 8.47
C TYR A 247 -0.95 -4.54 8.31
N LEU A 248 -0.12 -4.03 9.22
CA LEU A 248 1.34 -4.20 9.16
C LEU A 248 1.75 -5.68 9.09
N ARG A 249 1.10 -6.54 9.89
CA ARG A 249 1.34 -8.00 9.84
C ARG A 249 0.99 -8.62 8.49
N HIS A 250 -0.14 -8.21 7.89
CA HIS A 250 -0.57 -8.76 6.61
C HIS A 250 0.22 -8.19 5.44
N ALA A 251 0.59 -6.91 5.49
CA ALA A 251 1.41 -6.27 4.47
C ALA A 251 2.78 -6.92 4.34
N ASP A 252 3.43 -7.25 5.47
CA ASP A 252 4.71 -7.98 5.48
C ASP A 252 4.60 -9.36 4.80
N ALA A 253 3.48 -10.06 5.02
CA ALA A 253 3.26 -11.36 4.43
C ALA A 253 2.94 -11.31 2.92
N ALA A 254 2.23 -10.26 2.48
CA ALA A 254 1.73 -10.16 1.11
C ALA A 254 2.73 -9.53 0.14
N HIS A 255 3.49 -8.53 0.59
CA HIS A 255 4.40 -7.77 -0.27
C HIS A 255 5.87 -8.24 -0.17
N GLY A 256 6.16 -9.16 0.75
CA GLY A 256 7.53 -9.52 1.11
C GLY A 256 8.21 -8.46 1.98
N ALA A 257 9.32 -8.83 2.61
CA ALA A 257 10.05 -7.94 3.51
C ALA A 257 10.75 -6.77 2.77
N ASP A 258 10.91 -6.88 1.45
CA ASP A 258 11.70 -5.97 0.62
C ASP A 258 10.91 -4.76 0.07
N THR A 259 9.61 -4.67 0.31
CA THR A 259 8.81 -3.57 -0.24
C THR A 259 8.43 -2.57 0.84
N ASP A 260 9.21 -1.50 0.93
CA ASP A 260 8.87 -0.29 1.67
C ASP A 260 7.69 0.42 0.98
N GLY A 261 6.47 -0.04 1.28
CA GLY A 261 5.26 0.59 0.75
C GLY A 261 4.91 1.86 1.52
N LEU A 262 4.56 2.94 0.81
CA LEU A 262 4.13 4.20 1.44
C LEU A 262 2.97 3.99 2.43
N GLY A 263 2.03 3.10 2.13
CA GLY A 263 0.96 2.73 3.04
C GLY A 263 1.47 2.13 4.35
N LYS A 264 2.49 1.29 4.28
CA LYS A 264 3.17 0.73 5.46
C LYS A 264 3.80 1.84 6.31
N THR A 265 4.51 2.78 5.68
CA THR A 265 5.12 3.92 6.37
C THR A 265 4.08 4.77 7.10
N VAL A 266 2.96 5.09 6.41
CA VAL A 266 1.86 5.84 7.02
C VAL A 266 1.24 5.07 8.19
N ALA A 267 1.01 3.76 8.02
CA ALA A 267 0.49 2.93 9.09
C ALA A 267 1.39 2.92 10.33
N MET A 268 2.70 2.87 10.14
CA MET A 268 3.68 2.94 11.22
C MET A 268 3.66 4.29 11.93
N ASP A 269 3.62 5.39 11.18
CA ASP A 269 3.56 6.74 11.75
C ASP A 269 2.35 6.91 12.68
N PHE A 270 1.18 6.44 12.26
CA PHE A 270 -0.03 6.52 13.06
C PHE A 270 -0.06 5.51 14.22
N ALA A 271 0.41 4.30 14.02
CA ALA A 271 0.46 3.28 15.07
C ALA A 271 1.32 3.73 16.28
N ARG A 272 2.20 4.69 16.09
CA ARG A 272 3.12 5.20 17.10
C ARG A 272 2.84 6.61 17.61
N GLY A 273 1.89 7.29 17.01
CA GLY A 273 1.63 8.71 17.34
C GLY A 273 2.80 9.64 17.00
N LEU A 274 3.63 9.27 16.03
CA LEU A 274 4.71 10.13 15.55
C LEU A 274 4.16 11.38 14.84
N PRO A 275 4.84 12.53 14.97
CA PRO A 275 4.41 13.73 14.28
C PRO A 275 4.39 13.49 12.76
N PRO A 276 3.44 14.10 12.06
CA PRO A 276 3.30 13.96 10.63
C PRO A 276 4.54 14.45 9.88
N GLN A 277 4.99 13.69 8.89
CA GLN A 277 6.00 14.17 7.94
C GLN A 277 5.37 15.07 6.89
N ASP A 278 6.11 16.07 6.44
CA ASP A 278 5.70 16.95 5.35
C ASP A 278 5.59 16.13 4.04
N PRO A 279 4.43 16.16 3.35
CA PRO A 279 4.27 15.48 2.06
C PRO A 279 5.27 15.92 1.01
N ALA A 280 5.82 17.13 1.10
CA ALA A 280 6.86 17.62 0.20
C ALA A 280 8.19 16.85 0.33
N THR A 281 8.41 16.17 1.46
CA THR A 281 9.60 15.34 1.68
C THR A 281 9.43 13.90 1.19
N LEU A 282 8.23 13.52 0.78
CA LEU A 282 7.96 12.23 0.15
C LEU A 282 8.42 12.27 -1.31
N SER A 283 9.73 12.33 -1.51
CA SER A 283 10.27 11.97 -2.80
C SER A 283 10.16 10.46 -2.95
N PRO A 284 9.44 9.93 -3.95
CA PRO A 284 9.34 8.49 -4.16
C PRO A 284 10.70 7.85 -4.47
N VAL A 285 11.73 8.64 -4.76
CA VAL A 285 12.95 8.16 -5.38
C VAL A 285 14.13 7.95 -4.43
N ARG A 286 14.14 8.52 -3.24
CA ARG A 286 15.19 8.22 -2.23
C ARG A 286 14.68 8.64 -0.86
N HIS A 287 14.10 7.69 -0.20
CA HIS A 287 13.91 7.79 1.22
C HIS A 287 15.27 7.96 1.88
N ASP A 288 15.37 8.89 2.80
CA ASP A 288 16.43 8.85 3.77
C ASP A 288 16.23 7.53 4.52
N ALA A 289 16.92 6.50 4.04
CA ALA A 289 16.68 5.11 4.41
C ALA A 289 16.78 4.91 5.94
N SER A 290 17.61 5.71 6.61
CA SER A 290 17.83 5.61 8.03
C SER A 290 16.59 5.96 8.87
N GLY A 291 15.85 7.01 8.52
CA GLY A 291 14.66 7.42 9.25
C GLY A 291 13.50 6.42 9.12
N LEU A 292 13.33 5.86 7.93
CA LEU A 292 12.31 4.83 7.66
C LEU A 292 12.65 3.51 8.34
N LEU A 293 13.90 3.05 8.24
CA LEU A 293 14.35 1.83 8.87
C LEU A 293 14.19 1.85 10.38
N THR A 294 14.51 2.98 11.03
CA THR A 294 14.29 3.15 12.47
C THR A 294 12.83 3.07 12.84
N ARG A 295 11.95 3.69 12.05
CA ARG A 295 10.50 3.64 12.26
C ARG A 295 9.94 2.24 12.06
N ASP A 296 10.39 1.54 11.03
CA ASP A 296 9.97 0.17 10.75
C ASP A 296 10.36 -0.76 11.91
N LEU A 297 11.60 -0.71 12.38
CA LEU A 297 12.05 -1.47 13.55
C LEU A 297 11.14 -1.24 14.74
N VAL A 298 10.86 0.03 15.04
CA VAL A 298 10.08 0.36 16.23
C VAL A 298 8.61 -0.04 16.06
N ALA A 299 8.03 0.02 14.86
CA ALA A 299 6.70 -0.50 14.59
C ALA A 299 6.66 -2.04 14.70
N GLN A 300 7.63 -2.73 14.13
CA GLN A 300 7.77 -4.18 14.25
C GLN A 300 7.92 -4.61 15.72
N SER A 301 8.69 -3.86 16.49
CA SER A 301 8.85 -4.12 17.91
C SER A 301 7.60 -3.76 18.74
N ALA A 302 6.76 -2.82 18.27
CA ALA A 302 5.51 -2.47 18.94
C ALA A 302 4.54 -3.66 18.98
N TYR A 303 4.32 -4.33 17.87
CA TYR A 303 3.44 -5.50 17.89
C TYR A 303 4.09 -6.76 18.47
N ALA A 304 5.41 -6.79 18.63
CA ALA A 304 6.10 -7.79 19.42
C ALA A 304 5.99 -7.54 20.93
N GLY A 305 5.44 -6.41 21.36
CA GLY A 305 5.23 -6.07 22.76
C GLY A 305 6.47 -5.55 23.50
N GLU A 306 7.52 -5.19 22.76
CA GLU A 306 8.82 -4.78 23.33
C GLU A 306 9.02 -3.25 23.37
N VAL A 307 8.16 -2.48 22.69
CA VAL A 307 8.30 -1.02 22.59
C VAL A 307 7.86 -0.31 23.86
N GLY A 308 8.72 0.56 24.36
CA GLY A 308 8.45 1.43 25.51
C GLY A 308 8.72 0.79 26.88
N THR A 309 9.13 -0.47 26.92
CA THR A 309 9.60 -1.10 28.16
C THR A 309 11.08 -1.42 28.04
N VAL A 310 11.88 -0.91 28.96
CA VAL A 310 13.26 -1.42 29.13
C VAL A 310 13.15 -2.92 29.40
N PRO A 311 13.82 -3.78 28.59
CA PRO A 311 13.75 -5.21 28.79
C PRO A 311 14.20 -5.53 30.22
N SER A 312 13.37 -6.28 30.96
CA SER A 312 13.84 -6.79 32.25
C SER A 312 14.95 -7.83 32.02
N ALA A 313 15.88 -7.94 32.94
CA ALA A 313 16.97 -8.93 32.83
C ALA A 313 16.43 -10.35 32.55
N ALA A 314 15.33 -10.73 33.20
CA ALA A 314 14.69 -12.03 32.98
C ALA A 314 14.16 -12.21 31.54
N ARG A 315 13.64 -11.15 30.89
CA ARG A 315 13.22 -11.22 29.49
C ARG A 315 14.39 -11.32 28.55
N ARG A 316 15.47 -10.57 28.82
CA ARG A 316 16.72 -10.65 28.08
C ARG A 316 17.27 -12.07 28.12
N ASP A 317 17.38 -12.64 29.31
CA ASP A 317 17.94 -13.99 29.48
C ASP A 317 17.09 -15.08 28.81
N ALA A 318 15.76 -14.95 28.88
CA ALA A 318 14.85 -15.84 28.16
C ALA A 318 15.01 -15.75 26.64
N LEU A 319 15.18 -14.53 26.11
CA LEU A 319 15.41 -14.29 24.69
C LEU A 319 16.77 -14.84 24.23
N LEU A 320 17.82 -14.65 25.02
CA LEU A 320 19.12 -15.24 24.75
C LEU A 320 19.06 -16.77 24.73
N ALA A 321 18.36 -17.40 25.68
CA ALA A 321 18.18 -18.84 25.70
C ALA A 321 17.39 -19.35 24.47
N GLU A 322 16.38 -18.60 24.01
CA GLU A 322 15.63 -18.91 22.79
C GLU A 322 16.54 -18.84 21.55
N LEU A 323 17.32 -17.78 21.42
CA LEU A 323 18.26 -17.60 20.30
C LEU A 323 19.38 -18.64 20.32
N ASP A 324 19.90 -19.01 21.50
CA ASP A 324 20.90 -20.06 21.66
C ASP A 324 20.37 -21.43 21.22
N THR A 325 19.13 -21.77 21.56
CA THR A 325 18.49 -23.00 21.06
C THR A 325 18.36 -23.01 19.55
N MET A 326 18.01 -21.85 18.93
CA MET A 326 17.92 -21.72 17.48
C MET A 326 19.31 -21.85 16.81
N LEU A 327 20.34 -21.24 17.38
CA LEU A 327 21.70 -21.35 16.88
C LEU A 327 22.20 -22.79 16.93
N SER A 328 22.00 -23.46 18.08
CA SER A 328 22.38 -24.85 18.26
C SER A 328 21.66 -25.79 17.30
N ALA A 329 20.38 -25.56 16.98
CA ALA A 329 19.62 -26.31 15.99
C ALA A 329 20.17 -26.08 14.56
N ALA A 330 20.46 -24.81 14.22
CA ALA A 330 21.04 -24.47 12.93
C ALA A 330 22.42 -25.10 12.72
N GLU A 331 23.29 -25.10 13.72
CA GLU A 331 24.63 -25.72 13.68
C GLU A 331 24.57 -27.25 13.55
N ARG A 332 23.54 -27.89 14.10
CA ARG A 332 23.31 -29.33 13.88
C ARG A 332 22.72 -29.66 12.51
N GLY A 333 22.41 -28.65 11.70
CA GLY A 333 21.79 -28.83 10.38
C GLY A 333 20.28 -29.13 10.46
N GLU A 334 19.64 -28.92 11.59
CA GLU A 334 18.21 -29.12 11.82
C GLU A 334 17.42 -27.88 11.36
N HIS A 335 17.64 -27.45 10.10
CA HIS A 335 17.02 -26.22 9.57
C HIS A 335 15.49 -26.19 9.61
N GLY A 336 14.85 -27.40 9.59
CA GLY A 336 13.40 -27.53 9.72
C GLY A 336 12.87 -27.30 11.13
N ALA A 337 13.73 -27.31 12.16
CA ALA A 337 13.32 -27.06 13.55
C ALA A 337 13.08 -25.57 13.86
N VAL A 338 13.67 -24.67 13.03
CA VAL A 338 13.50 -23.22 13.17
C VAL A 338 12.50 -22.74 12.14
N SER A 339 11.29 -22.40 12.57
CA SER A 339 10.29 -21.83 11.66
C SER A 339 10.65 -20.38 11.28
N SER A 340 10.30 -19.95 10.07
CA SER A 340 10.52 -18.58 9.62
C SER A 340 9.82 -17.55 10.52
N GLU A 341 8.66 -17.89 11.08
CA GLU A 341 7.92 -17.02 11.98
C GLU A 341 8.58 -16.90 13.35
N SER A 342 9.05 -18.00 13.94
CA SER A 342 9.77 -17.98 15.22
C SER A 342 11.09 -17.23 15.10
N LEU A 343 11.82 -17.44 14.00
CA LEU A 343 13.05 -16.70 13.73
C LEU A 343 12.79 -15.19 13.62
N ARG A 344 11.76 -14.79 12.86
CA ARG A 344 11.35 -13.39 12.73
C ARG A 344 11.04 -12.78 14.08
N ALA A 345 10.21 -13.44 14.89
CA ALA A 345 9.82 -12.95 16.20
C ALA A 345 11.03 -12.78 17.13
N ALA A 346 11.94 -13.74 17.17
CA ALA A 346 13.12 -13.69 18.01
C ALA A 346 14.11 -12.61 17.56
N VAL A 347 14.42 -12.53 16.26
CA VAL A 347 15.36 -11.53 15.70
C VAL A 347 14.83 -10.13 15.89
N TYR A 348 13.53 -9.88 15.64
CA TYR A 348 12.95 -8.54 15.80
C TYR A 348 12.87 -8.11 17.27
N ARG A 349 12.54 -9.03 18.19
CA ARG A 349 12.60 -8.74 19.64
C ARG A 349 14.02 -8.41 20.09
N ALA A 350 15.01 -9.16 19.64
CA ALA A 350 16.40 -8.90 19.97
C ALA A 350 16.88 -7.56 19.40
N ALA A 351 16.56 -7.25 18.15
CA ALA A 351 16.85 -5.96 17.54
C ALA A 351 16.21 -4.79 18.32
N ALA A 352 14.95 -4.97 18.73
CA ALA A 352 14.24 -3.99 19.57
C ALA A 352 14.90 -3.79 20.93
N CYS A 353 15.33 -4.87 21.58
CA CYS A 353 16.08 -4.80 22.83
C CYS A 353 17.41 -4.05 22.67
N ILE A 354 18.16 -4.33 21.61
CA ILE A 354 19.42 -3.62 21.31
C ILE A 354 19.18 -2.11 21.17
N VAL A 355 18.10 -1.72 20.47
CA VAL A 355 17.77 -0.31 20.25
C VAL A 355 17.25 0.36 21.53
N ALA A 356 16.49 -0.35 22.36
CA ALA A 356 15.87 0.20 23.56
C ALA A 356 16.84 0.34 24.74
N THR A 357 17.93 -0.42 24.75
CA THR A 357 18.91 -0.37 25.87
C THR A 357 19.90 0.77 25.70
N PRO A 358 20.27 1.50 26.78
CA PRO A 358 21.24 2.60 26.70
C PRO A 358 22.66 2.11 26.37
N HIS A 359 23.01 0.92 26.80
CA HIS A 359 24.31 0.29 26.51
C HIS A 359 24.15 -0.79 25.46
N LEU A 360 25.13 -0.91 24.57
CA LEU A 360 25.14 -1.96 23.54
C LEU A 360 25.29 -3.33 24.18
N ASP A 361 24.32 -4.21 23.94
CA ASP A 361 24.33 -5.59 24.38
C ASP A 361 25.01 -6.46 23.30
N PHE A 362 26.28 -6.78 23.50
CA PHE A 362 27.07 -7.54 22.53
C PHE A 362 26.58 -8.99 22.37
N ASP A 363 26.00 -9.59 23.43
CA ASP A 363 25.45 -10.95 23.33
C ASP A 363 24.26 -10.96 22.37
N LEU A 364 23.34 -10.01 22.51
CA LEU A 364 22.21 -9.89 21.59
C LEU A 364 22.67 -9.58 20.16
N VAL A 365 23.66 -8.69 19.96
CA VAL A 365 24.24 -8.42 18.65
C VAL A 365 24.82 -9.69 18.03
N HIS A 366 25.55 -10.47 18.81
CA HIS A 366 26.10 -11.75 18.37
C HIS A 366 25.00 -12.69 17.86
N TYR A 367 23.96 -12.96 18.66
CA TYR A 367 22.91 -13.91 18.29
C TYR A 367 22.04 -13.44 17.12
N VAL A 368 21.74 -12.14 17.05
CA VAL A 368 20.99 -11.55 15.92
C VAL A 368 21.69 -11.76 14.58
N VAL A 369 23.01 -11.84 14.60
CA VAL A 369 23.82 -12.13 13.39
C VAL A 369 24.10 -13.62 13.25
N ALA A 370 24.49 -14.29 14.32
CA ALA A 370 24.95 -15.67 14.28
C ALA A 370 23.87 -16.66 13.83
N VAL A 371 22.63 -16.50 14.33
CA VAL A 371 21.52 -17.43 14.02
C VAL A 371 21.16 -17.42 12.54
N PRO A 372 20.85 -16.26 11.90
CA PRO A 372 20.56 -16.22 10.47
C PRO A 372 21.73 -16.67 9.59
N MET A 373 22.97 -16.32 9.97
CA MET A 373 24.18 -16.72 9.25
C MET A 373 24.40 -18.24 9.32
N ALA A 374 24.11 -18.88 10.45
CA ALA A 374 24.19 -20.33 10.59
C ALA A 374 23.11 -21.07 9.78
N LEU A 375 21.90 -20.52 9.68
CA LEU A 375 20.84 -21.03 8.82
C LEU A 375 21.17 -20.88 7.33
N CYS A 376 21.83 -19.81 6.95
CA CYS A 376 22.31 -19.49 5.59
C CYS A 376 21.23 -19.64 4.50
N THR A 377 19.96 -19.44 4.82
CA THR A 377 18.84 -19.48 3.88
C THR A 377 18.50 -18.07 3.40
N LYS A 378 17.99 -17.95 2.15
CA LYS A 378 17.57 -16.66 1.59
C LYS A 378 16.60 -15.91 2.52
N SER A 379 15.56 -16.59 3.00
CA SER A 379 14.53 -16.00 3.86
C SER A 379 15.09 -15.52 5.21
N ALA A 380 15.99 -16.29 5.82
CA ALA A 380 16.65 -15.91 7.07
C ALA A 380 17.56 -14.71 6.90
N LEU A 381 18.34 -14.66 5.80
CA LEU A 381 19.29 -13.58 5.58
C LEU A 381 18.63 -12.29 5.09
N VAL A 382 17.55 -12.34 4.33
CA VAL A 382 16.74 -11.16 3.99
C VAL A 382 16.16 -10.53 5.26
N LEU A 383 15.53 -11.33 6.11
CA LEU A 383 15.01 -10.89 7.40
C LEU A 383 16.09 -10.29 8.29
N ALA A 384 17.23 -10.94 8.35
CA ALA A 384 18.38 -10.48 9.14
C ALA A 384 18.97 -9.17 8.60
N ALA A 385 19.16 -9.05 7.29
CA ALA A 385 19.66 -7.85 6.66
C ALA A 385 18.79 -6.63 6.98
N GLN A 386 17.47 -6.82 6.98
CA GLN A 386 16.52 -5.80 7.38
C GLN A 386 16.72 -5.41 8.86
N ALA A 387 16.74 -6.39 9.78
CA ALA A 387 16.94 -6.14 11.20
C ALA A 387 18.30 -5.46 11.49
N TRP A 388 19.38 -5.89 10.83
CA TRP A 388 20.70 -5.29 10.97
C TRP A 388 20.71 -3.84 10.48
N SER A 389 20.07 -3.57 9.34
CA SER A 389 19.93 -2.21 8.82
C SER A 389 19.19 -1.31 9.81
N TRP A 390 18.12 -1.80 10.44
CA TRP A 390 17.40 -1.06 11.46
C TRP A 390 18.24 -0.78 12.72
N VAL A 391 18.96 -1.78 13.21
CA VAL A 391 19.86 -1.61 14.37
C VAL A 391 20.93 -0.57 14.07
N MET A 392 21.61 -0.68 12.93
CA MET A 392 22.68 0.26 12.54
C MET A 392 22.15 1.68 12.30
N ALA A 393 20.93 1.82 11.76
CA ALA A 393 20.31 3.12 11.56
C ALA A 393 19.86 3.78 12.89
N ALA A 394 19.34 2.97 13.81
CA ALA A 394 18.88 3.46 15.13
C ALA A 394 20.05 3.70 16.10
N ARG A 395 21.11 2.92 15.96
CA ARG A 395 22.29 2.94 16.82
C ARG A 395 23.58 2.92 16.00
N PRO A 396 24.06 4.09 15.56
CA PRO A 396 25.32 4.18 14.80
C PRO A 396 26.53 3.64 15.56
N ASP A 397 26.51 3.66 16.89
CA ASP A 397 27.54 3.06 17.76
C ASP A 397 27.60 1.52 17.66
N ALA A 398 26.52 0.87 17.25
CA ALA A 398 26.46 -0.57 17.04
C ALA A 398 27.01 -1.01 15.66
N GLU A 399 27.16 -0.11 14.70
CA GLU A 399 27.49 -0.43 13.30
C GLU A 399 28.77 -1.28 13.18
N THR A 400 29.85 -0.87 13.84
CA THR A 400 31.12 -1.60 13.83
C THR A 400 30.99 -3.01 14.44
N ALA A 401 30.20 -3.15 15.50
CA ALA A 401 29.98 -4.45 16.13
C ALA A 401 29.16 -5.38 15.23
N VAL A 402 28.09 -4.87 14.62
CA VAL A 402 27.23 -5.64 13.71
C VAL A 402 28.01 -6.08 12.48
N VAL A 403 28.79 -5.19 11.84
CA VAL A 403 29.62 -5.54 10.67
C VAL A 403 30.72 -6.54 11.05
N GLY A 404 31.31 -6.39 12.22
CA GLY A 404 32.29 -7.35 12.76
C GLY A 404 31.69 -8.75 12.95
N GLU A 405 30.49 -8.83 13.49
CA GLU A 405 29.76 -10.10 13.65
C GLU A 405 29.34 -10.69 12.29
N ILE A 406 28.93 -9.87 11.31
CA ILE A 406 28.63 -10.33 9.94
C ILE A 406 29.89 -10.93 9.31
N SER A 407 31.05 -10.28 9.45
CA SER A 407 32.35 -10.79 8.96
C SER A 407 32.72 -12.12 9.62
N SER A 408 32.53 -12.21 10.93
CA SER A 408 32.72 -13.45 11.69
C SER A 408 31.79 -14.57 11.24
N GLY A 409 30.48 -14.24 11.04
CA GLY A 409 29.48 -15.14 10.51
C GLY A 409 29.82 -15.62 9.10
N TRP A 410 30.29 -14.73 8.23
CA TRP A 410 30.79 -15.10 6.90
C TRP A 410 31.92 -16.11 6.96
N THR A 411 32.91 -15.87 7.81
CA THR A 411 34.04 -16.79 8.02
C THR A 411 33.54 -18.17 8.48
N ARG A 412 32.52 -18.22 9.36
CA ARG A 412 31.91 -19.49 9.75
C ARG A 412 31.26 -20.22 8.57
N THR A 413 30.59 -19.54 7.63
CA THR A 413 30.02 -20.20 6.44
C THR A 413 31.11 -20.82 5.54
N VAL A 414 32.30 -20.21 5.48
CA VAL A 414 33.48 -20.78 4.78
C VAL A 414 33.92 -22.11 5.43
N HIS A 415 34.07 -22.11 6.75
CA HIS A 415 34.46 -23.31 7.49
C HIS A 415 33.41 -24.41 7.46
N ALA A 416 32.13 -24.03 7.58
CA ALA A 416 31.01 -24.96 7.51
C ALA A 416 30.68 -25.40 6.08
N ARG A 417 31.36 -24.84 5.06
CA ARG A 417 31.12 -25.10 3.63
C ARG A 417 29.68 -24.93 3.22
N GLN A 418 29.07 -23.83 3.65
CA GLN A 418 27.66 -23.50 3.36
C GLN A 418 27.55 -22.50 2.19
N GLY A 419 26.37 -22.45 1.56
CA GLY A 419 26.08 -21.50 0.49
C GLY A 419 27.05 -21.61 -0.68
N ILE A 420 27.71 -20.49 -1.04
CA ILE A 420 28.69 -20.43 -2.14
C ILE A 420 29.92 -21.33 -1.92
N TYR A 421 30.20 -21.72 -0.68
CA TYR A 421 31.33 -22.63 -0.33
C TYR A 421 30.90 -24.09 -0.25
N SER A 422 29.67 -24.40 -0.60
CA SER A 422 29.12 -25.76 -0.55
C SER A 422 29.84 -26.70 -1.51
N PRO A 423 30.20 -27.94 -1.07
CA PRO A 423 30.75 -28.95 -1.97
C PRO A 423 29.87 -29.26 -3.17
N ALA A 424 28.56 -29.08 -3.03
CA ALA A 424 27.60 -29.26 -4.12
C ALA A 424 27.84 -28.29 -5.28
N LEU A 425 28.25 -27.04 -5.02
CA LEU A 425 28.64 -26.07 -6.04
C LEU A 425 29.95 -26.47 -6.74
N VAL A 426 30.95 -26.93 -5.98
CA VAL A 426 32.22 -27.37 -6.53
C VAL A 426 32.05 -28.60 -7.41
N ALA A 427 31.28 -29.57 -6.95
CA ALA A 427 30.96 -30.77 -7.73
C ALA A 427 30.20 -30.42 -9.04
N ARG A 428 29.36 -29.42 -9.00
CA ARG A 428 28.60 -28.93 -10.14
C ARG A 428 29.48 -28.21 -11.17
N ASP A 429 30.42 -27.36 -10.74
CA ASP A 429 31.34 -26.69 -11.63
C ASP A 429 32.17 -27.71 -12.41
N ALA A 430 32.53 -28.82 -11.77
CA ALA A 430 33.18 -29.95 -12.42
C ALA A 430 32.28 -30.68 -13.44
N LEU A 431 30.97 -30.76 -13.18
CA LEU A 431 29.99 -31.33 -14.10
C LEU A 431 29.72 -30.41 -15.30
N LEU A 432 29.58 -29.10 -15.08
CA LEU A 432 29.45 -28.11 -16.14
C LEU A 432 30.66 -28.07 -17.09
N ARG A 433 31.84 -28.37 -16.59
CA ARG A 433 33.05 -28.50 -17.42
C ARG A 433 33.10 -29.81 -18.22
N LYS A 434 32.35 -30.83 -17.80
CA LYS A 434 32.36 -32.18 -18.43
C LYS A 434 31.18 -32.45 -19.35
N THR A 435 30.07 -31.73 -19.19
CA THR A 435 28.91 -31.92 -20.06
C THR A 435 29.02 -30.97 -21.23
N ASP A 436 29.15 -31.52 -22.42
CA ASP A 436 28.83 -30.83 -23.65
C ASP A 436 27.43 -30.22 -23.49
N MET A 437 27.31 -28.93 -23.78
CA MET A 437 26.07 -28.15 -23.68
C MET A 437 24.96 -28.61 -24.63
N SER A 438 24.91 -29.87 -24.95
CA SER A 438 23.94 -30.52 -25.85
C SER A 438 22.71 -31.08 -25.12
N SER A 439 22.58 -30.87 -23.82
CA SER A 439 21.37 -31.28 -23.11
C SER A 439 20.20 -30.35 -23.46
N PHE A 440 19.32 -30.82 -24.33
CA PHE A 440 18.08 -30.16 -24.74
C PHE A 440 16.97 -30.23 -23.66
N ASP A 441 17.25 -30.76 -22.50
CA ASP A 441 16.29 -30.86 -21.42
C ASP A 441 16.20 -29.54 -20.66
N ARG A 442 15.26 -28.67 -21.11
CA ARG A 442 14.98 -27.37 -20.49
C ARG A 442 14.51 -27.47 -19.03
N ALA A 443 13.85 -28.58 -18.67
CA ALA A 443 13.37 -28.78 -17.32
C ALA A 443 14.56 -29.07 -16.36
N ALA A 444 15.48 -29.94 -16.76
CA ALA A 444 16.69 -30.22 -15.99
C ALA A 444 17.57 -28.99 -15.84
N VAL A 445 17.69 -28.15 -16.89
CA VAL A 445 18.44 -26.87 -16.82
C VAL A 445 17.77 -25.88 -15.89
N ALA A 446 16.44 -25.81 -15.90
CA ALA A 446 15.67 -24.91 -15.01
C ALA A 446 15.77 -25.33 -13.54
N ASP A 447 15.64 -26.65 -13.26
CA ASP A 447 15.80 -27.21 -11.91
C ASP A 447 17.20 -26.99 -11.38
N GLU A 448 18.18 -27.13 -12.24
CA GLU A 448 19.57 -26.91 -11.92
C GLU A 448 19.84 -25.42 -11.65
N ALA A 449 19.29 -24.51 -12.43
CA ALA A 449 19.39 -23.06 -12.20
C ALA A 449 18.73 -22.67 -10.87
N ALA A 450 17.55 -23.22 -10.56
CA ALA A 450 16.85 -22.98 -9.30
C ALA A 450 17.66 -23.45 -8.08
N ARG A 451 18.32 -24.61 -8.17
CA ARG A 451 19.22 -25.11 -7.10
C ARG A 451 20.44 -24.20 -6.90
N ALA A 452 21.00 -23.70 -7.99
CA ALA A 452 22.13 -22.75 -7.89
C ALA A 452 21.68 -21.46 -7.22
N ASP A 453 20.53 -20.94 -7.62
CA ASP A 453 19.98 -19.72 -7.06
C ASP A 453 19.82 -19.84 -5.54
N THR A 454 19.32 -20.98 -5.03
CA THR A 454 19.22 -21.19 -3.59
C THR A 454 20.55 -21.17 -2.84
N LEU A 455 21.64 -21.60 -3.46
CA LEU A 455 22.98 -21.61 -2.83
C LEU A 455 23.64 -20.24 -2.87
N PHE A 456 23.40 -19.45 -3.91
CA PHE A 456 24.00 -18.11 -4.06
C PHE A 456 23.26 -17.02 -3.31
N THR A 457 21.93 -17.07 -3.27
CA THR A 457 21.08 -15.95 -2.84
C THR A 457 21.32 -15.52 -1.40
N GLY A 458 21.67 -16.43 -0.50
CA GLY A 458 21.97 -16.08 0.89
C GLY A 458 23.17 -15.13 1.01
N HIS A 459 24.30 -15.49 0.41
CA HIS A 459 25.51 -14.65 0.43
C HIS A 459 25.34 -13.36 -0.37
N LEU A 460 24.56 -13.40 -1.46
CA LEU A 460 24.25 -12.21 -2.27
C LEU A 460 23.52 -11.13 -1.44
N VAL A 461 22.55 -11.51 -0.60
CA VAL A 461 21.86 -10.59 0.29
C VAL A 461 22.82 -9.87 1.23
N VAL A 462 23.75 -10.61 1.82
CA VAL A 462 24.77 -10.01 2.72
C VAL A 462 25.70 -9.07 1.96
N LEU A 463 26.16 -9.47 0.77
CA LEU A 463 27.02 -8.62 -0.08
C LEU A 463 26.30 -7.35 -0.52
N GLN A 464 25.04 -7.45 -0.86
CA GLN A 464 24.22 -6.30 -1.24
C GLN A 464 24.06 -5.32 -0.07
N LEU A 465 23.73 -5.82 1.12
CA LEU A 465 23.68 -5.00 2.33
C LEU A 465 25.00 -4.26 2.58
N LEU A 466 26.14 -4.96 2.52
CA LEU A 466 27.46 -4.35 2.75
C LEU A 466 27.81 -3.33 1.65
N SER A 467 27.46 -3.62 0.39
CA SER A 467 27.67 -2.70 -0.73
C SER A 467 26.85 -1.43 -0.56
N ASP A 468 25.55 -1.56 -0.23
CA ASP A 468 24.64 -0.43 -0.04
C ASP A 468 25.12 0.43 1.14
N ARG A 469 25.59 -0.20 2.21
CA ARG A 469 26.16 0.50 3.35
C ARG A 469 27.47 1.24 3.02
N LEU A 470 28.37 0.64 2.27
CA LEU A 470 29.60 1.30 1.81
C LEU A 470 29.31 2.47 0.87
N GLN A 471 28.28 2.36 0.04
CA GLN A 471 27.86 3.45 -0.84
C GLN A 471 27.18 4.59 -0.06
N ALA A 472 26.35 4.25 0.94
CA ALA A 472 25.65 5.22 1.77
C ALA A 472 26.59 5.90 2.77
N SER A 473 27.48 5.15 3.39
CA SER A 473 28.56 5.69 4.19
C SER A 473 29.66 6.19 3.25
N ARG A 474 29.57 7.38 2.74
CA ARG A 474 30.77 8.15 2.31
C ARG A 474 31.58 8.39 3.56
N SER A 475 32.14 7.30 4.08
CA SER A 475 32.33 7.08 5.49
C SER A 475 33.48 7.93 6.05
N SER A 476 33.11 8.71 7.00
CA SER A 476 34.01 9.21 8.04
C SER A 476 34.55 8.09 8.98
N ASN A 477 34.09 6.84 8.84
CA ASN A 477 34.49 5.74 9.73
C ASN A 477 35.47 4.80 9.05
N ALA A 478 36.77 5.08 9.23
CA ALA A 478 37.85 4.29 8.66
C ALA A 478 37.85 2.81 9.12
N ALA A 479 37.29 2.50 10.29
CA ALA A 479 37.20 1.14 10.81
C ALA A 479 36.25 0.26 10.01
N LEU A 480 35.20 0.84 9.42
CA LEU A 480 34.24 0.12 8.58
C LEU A 480 34.83 -0.28 7.21
N VAL A 481 35.75 0.52 6.70
CA VAL A 481 36.38 0.28 5.38
C VAL A 481 37.47 -0.81 5.46
N THR A 482 38.03 -1.05 6.65
CA THR A 482 39.08 -2.05 6.86
C THR A 482 38.56 -3.43 7.26
N GLN A 483 37.30 -3.58 7.58
CA GLN A 483 36.61 -4.86 7.82
C GLN A 483 36.01 -5.43 6.53
#